data_17ecb14240dfc2a37b2d2aa8817632b6
#
_entry.id   17ecb14240dfc2a37b2d2aa8817632b6
#
_cell.length_a   1.000
_cell.length_b   1.000
_cell.length_c   1.000
_cell.angle_alpha   90.00
_cell.angle_beta   90.00
_cell.angle_gamma   90.00
#
_symmetry.space_group_name_H-M   'P 1'
#
loop_
_entity.id
_entity.type
_entity.pdbx_description
1 polymer ?
#
loop_
_entity_poly.entity_id
_entity_poly.type
_entity_poly.pdbx_seq_one_letter_code
_entity_poly.pdbx_strand_id
1 'polypeptide(L)'
;MKKLFLILGTFLLSLSTYAAMNVNKIDPPFWYAGMQNPELQLMVYGEDIGNSSVTVNYPGVSLSSTVKLESPNYLIVYLRLEKDVKPGKVALTFAQGKKKIVKEYELKARGKKSCEHTGFDASDALYLLMPDRFANGNPDNDQIPGMAEYKVDRNDPNARHGGDLAGIEQNLDYFSDLGITALWFTPVLENNMTGGSYHGRSEEHTSELQSPC
;
A
#
# COMPACT_ATOMS: atom_id res chain seq x y z
N MET A 1 -56.85 51.30 -1.93
CA MET A 1 -56.32 50.08 -2.47
C MET A 1 -54.94 49.85 -1.87
N LYS A 2 -54.84 49.03 -0.84
CA LYS A 2 -53.57 48.72 -0.14
C LYS A 2 -52.93 47.52 -0.83
N LYS A 3 -51.74 47.69 -1.43
CA LYS A 3 -50.94 46.59 -2.00
C LYS A 3 -50.18 45.92 -0.85
N LEU A 4 -50.52 44.68 -0.56
CA LEU A 4 -49.85 43.80 0.40
C LEU A 4 -48.66 43.17 -0.32
N PHE A 5 -47.44 43.55 0.07
CA PHE A 5 -46.18 42.92 -0.38
C PHE A 5 -45.95 41.66 0.48
N LEU A 6 -46.11 40.49 -0.12
CA LEU A 6 -45.79 39.22 0.51
C LEU A 6 -44.28 38.93 0.25
N ILE A 7 -43.46 39.11 1.29
CA ILE A 7 -42.04 38.74 1.25
C ILE A 7 -41.93 37.25 1.59
N LEU A 8 -41.75 36.43 0.56
CA LEU A 8 -41.46 35.00 0.71
C LEU A 8 -39.97 34.81 1.01
N GLY A 9 -39.64 34.71 2.29
CA GLY A 9 -38.30 34.40 2.74
C GLY A 9 -37.95 32.93 2.44
N THR A 10 -37.18 32.68 1.40
CA THR A 10 -36.58 31.36 1.14
C THR A 10 -35.47 31.10 2.16
N PHE A 11 -35.79 30.35 3.19
CA PHE A 11 -34.80 29.82 4.13
C PHE A 11 -34.03 28.67 3.45
N LEU A 12 -32.88 28.96 2.84
CA LEU A 12 -31.94 27.94 2.34
C LEU A 12 -31.36 27.21 3.54
N LEU A 13 -31.95 26.07 3.90
CA LEU A 13 -31.28 25.08 4.73
C LEU A 13 -30.09 24.51 3.95
N SER A 14 -28.90 24.99 4.23
CA SER A 14 -27.66 24.34 3.83
C SER A 14 -27.59 23.00 4.57
N LEU A 15 -28.07 21.94 3.94
CA LEU A 15 -27.78 20.57 4.36
C LEU A 15 -26.28 20.35 4.14
N SER A 16 -25.48 20.57 5.18
CA SER A 16 -24.11 20.09 5.21
C SER A 16 -24.18 18.58 5.19
N THR A 17 -23.99 17.98 4.02
CA THR A 17 -23.75 16.55 3.90
C THR A 17 -22.40 16.28 4.55
N TYR A 18 -22.42 15.93 5.84
CA TYR A 18 -21.24 15.38 6.48
C TYR A 18 -20.93 14.08 5.76
N ALA A 19 -19.78 14.05 5.10
CA ALA A 19 -19.23 12.84 4.54
C ALA A 19 -19.22 11.75 5.62
N ALA A 20 -19.69 10.57 5.28
CA ALA A 20 -19.81 9.52 6.26
C ALA A 20 -18.44 8.95 6.55
N MET A 21 -17.94 9.08 7.79
CA MET A 21 -16.68 8.43 8.22
C MET A 21 -16.60 7.00 7.65
N ASN A 22 -15.48 6.70 7.01
CA ASN A 22 -15.18 5.38 6.47
C ASN A 22 -13.72 5.01 6.73
N VAL A 23 -13.36 3.74 6.63
CA VAL A 23 -11.98 3.22 6.64
C VAL A 23 -11.81 2.39 5.40
N ASN A 24 -11.10 2.95 4.43
CA ASN A 24 -10.85 2.33 3.13
C ASN A 24 -9.58 1.48 3.14
N LYS A 25 -8.52 1.98 3.79
CA LYS A 25 -7.20 1.35 3.79
C LYS A 25 -6.50 1.55 5.14
N ILE A 26 -5.70 0.56 5.52
CA ILE A 26 -4.77 0.62 6.64
C ILE A 26 -3.42 0.12 6.12
N ASP A 27 -2.39 0.95 6.24
CA ASP A 27 -1.02 0.62 5.84
C ASP A 27 -0.07 0.60 7.05
N PRO A 28 0.81 -0.39 7.15
CA PRO A 28 0.88 -1.60 6.34
C PRO A 28 -0.36 -2.49 6.49
N PRO A 29 -0.73 -3.32 5.50
CA PRO A 29 -1.98 -4.10 5.52
C PRO A 29 -2.00 -5.20 6.58
N PHE A 30 -0.84 -5.60 7.07
CA PHE A 30 -0.65 -6.53 8.19
C PHE A 30 0.71 -6.26 8.85
N TRP A 31 0.94 -6.87 10.02
CA TRP A 31 2.24 -6.85 10.69
C TRP A 31 2.57 -8.22 11.27
N TYR A 32 3.70 -8.33 11.95
CA TYR A 32 4.13 -9.57 12.57
C TYR A 32 4.21 -9.46 14.09
N ALA A 33 3.74 -10.50 14.78
CA ALA A 33 3.96 -10.66 16.19
C ALA A 33 5.44 -10.96 16.51
N GLY A 34 5.94 -10.50 17.64
CA GLY A 34 7.31 -10.78 18.10
C GLY A 34 8.41 -10.02 17.34
N MET A 35 8.08 -8.86 16.77
CA MET A 35 9.09 -7.94 16.22
C MET A 35 9.93 -7.33 17.34
N GLN A 36 11.20 -7.02 17.03
CA GLN A 36 12.13 -6.40 17.99
C GLN A 36 11.70 -4.98 18.37
N ASN A 37 11.25 -4.19 17.40
CA ASN A 37 10.62 -2.90 17.67
C ASN A 37 9.18 -3.13 18.12
N PRO A 38 8.83 -2.72 19.36
CA PRO A 38 7.47 -2.89 19.87
C PRO A 38 6.48 -1.86 19.31
N GLU A 39 6.94 -0.82 18.62
CA GLU A 39 6.07 0.22 18.08
C GLU A 39 5.69 -0.11 16.64
N LEU A 40 4.38 -0.03 16.38
CA LEU A 40 3.79 -0.19 15.06
C LEU A 40 3.04 1.09 14.71
N GLN A 41 3.45 1.72 13.62
CA GLN A 41 2.75 2.87 13.04
C GLN A 41 1.82 2.39 11.93
N LEU A 42 0.57 2.79 12.02
CA LEU A 42 -0.44 2.54 10.98
C LEU A 42 -0.88 3.87 10.38
N MET A 43 -0.88 3.97 9.06
CA MET A 43 -1.57 5.02 8.32
C MET A 43 -2.96 4.52 7.96
N VAL A 44 -3.98 5.20 8.44
CA VAL A 44 -5.37 4.89 8.14
C VAL A 44 -5.91 5.92 7.17
N TYR A 45 -6.43 5.45 6.03
CA TYR A 45 -7.05 6.27 5.01
C TYR A 45 -8.55 5.98 4.94
N GLY A 46 -9.34 7.01 4.86
CA GLY A 46 -10.79 6.92 4.72
C GLY A 46 -11.45 8.28 4.84
N GLU A 47 -12.71 8.37 4.40
CA GLU A 47 -13.45 9.62 4.43
C GLU A 47 -13.66 10.08 5.88
N ASP A 48 -13.23 11.32 6.20
CA ASP A 48 -13.30 11.98 7.51
C ASP A 48 -12.73 11.17 8.70
N ILE A 49 -11.81 10.23 8.44
CA ILE A 49 -11.24 9.35 9.47
C ILE A 49 -10.36 10.10 10.48
N GLY A 50 -9.71 11.20 10.03
CA GLY A 50 -8.80 12.01 10.84
C GLY A 50 -9.39 12.58 12.13
N ASN A 51 -10.73 12.68 12.21
CA ASN A 51 -11.46 13.18 13.36
C ASN A 51 -11.92 12.10 14.33
N SER A 52 -11.54 10.84 14.08
CA SER A 52 -11.95 9.71 14.91
C SER A 52 -11.07 9.52 16.12
N SER A 53 -11.67 9.09 17.23
CA SER A 53 -10.96 8.44 18.32
C SER A 53 -10.74 6.96 18.00
N VAL A 54 -9.61 6.41 18.44
CA VAL A 54 -9.25 5.01 18.21
C VAL A 54 -9.20 4.26 19.53
N THR A 55 -9.75 3.06 19.56
CA THR A 55 -9.54 2.11 20.65
C THR A 55 -9.15 0.76 20.10
N VAL A 56 -8.33 0.04 20.87
CA VAL A 56 -7.78 -1.26 20.50
C VAL A 56 -8.26 -2.30 21.48
N ASN A 57 -8.66 -3.45 21.02
CA ASN A 57 -9.05 -4.57 21.88
C ASN A 57 -8.35 -5.85 21.39
N TYR A 58 -7.15 -6.07 21.93
CA TYR A 58 -6.38 -7.30 21.71
C TYR A 58 -5.36 -7.50 22.85
N PRO A 59 -5.23 -8.73 23.43
CA PRO A 59 -4.23 -8.99 24.44
C PRO A 59 -2.80 -8.72 23.96
N GLY A 60 -2.05 -7.90 24.69
CA GLY A 60 -0.68 -7.55 24.33
C GLY A 60 -0.56 -6.47 23.24
N VAL A 61 -1.65 -5.80 22.87
CA VAL A 61 -1.64 -4.62 21.99
C VAL A 61 -2.32 -3.45 22.67
N SER A 62 -1.65 -2.32 22.71
CA SER A 62 -2.18 -1.07 23.28
C SER A 62 -2.04 0.09 22.29
N LEU A 63 -2.94 1.06 22.38
CA LEU A 63 -2.84 2.31 21.67
C LEU A 63 -1.82 3.21 22.37
N SER A 64 -0.75 3.62 21.68
CA SER A 64 0.22 4.59 22.21
C SER A 64 -0.25 6.02 21.96
N SER A 65 -0.59 6.34 20.72
CA SER A 65 -1.08 7.68 20.35
C SER A 65 -1.78 7.67 18.99
N THR A 66 -2.40 8.79 18.66
CA THR A 66 -2.91 9.09 17.32
C THR A 66 -2.47 10.47 16.89
N VAL A 67 -2.14 10.65 15.61
CA VAL A 67 -1.77 11.94 15.03
C VAL A 67 -2.71 12.26 13.88
N LYS A 68 -3.41 13.39 14.00
CA LYS A 68 -4.22 13.95 12.93
C LYS A 68 -3.31 14.66 11.93
N LEU A 69 -3.59 14.47 10.65
CA LEU A 69 -2.92 15.19 9.57
C LEU A 69 -3.78 16.40 9.15
N GLU A 70 -3.23 17.25 8.29
CA GLU A 70 -3.98 18.39 7.71
C GLU A 70 -5.19 17.91 6.93
N SER A 71 -5.04 16.82 6.18
CA SER A 71 -6.15 16.17 5.49
C SER A 71 -7.04 15.40 6.48
N PRO A 72 -8.37 15.66 6.50
CA PRO A 72 -9.28 14.93 7.37
C PRO A 72 -9.43 13.45 6.99
N ASN A 73 -8.91 13.05 5.85
CA ASN A 73 -9.03 11.69 5.33
C ASN A 73 -7.90 10.76 5.78
N TYR A 74 -6.97 11.24 6.60
CA TYR A 74 -5.85 10.45 7.11
C TYR A 74 -5.74 10.53 8.62
N LEU A 75 -5.38 9.41 9.24
CA LEU A 75 -5.07 9.31 10.66
C LEU A 75 -3.87 8.39 10.85
N ILE A 76 -2.85 8.86 11.58
CA ILE A 76 -1.75 8.00 11.99
C ILE A 76 -2.06 7.43 13.37
N VAL A 77 -1.96 6.11 13.50
CA VAL A 77 -2.22 5.38 14.72
C VAL A 77 -0.94 4.67 15.16
N TYR A 78 -0.48 4.93 16.37
CA TYR A 78 0.66 4.25 16.96
C TYR A 78 0.18 3.21 17.94
N LEU A 79 0.57 1.97 17.70
CA LEU A 79 0.29 0.83 18.56
C LEU A 79 1.58 0.38 19.22
N ARG A 80 1.47 -0.11 20.45
CA ARG A 80 2.54 -0.81 21.16
C ARG A 80 2.18 -2.28 21.27
N LEU A 81 3.07 -3.14 20.78
CA LEU A 81 2.96 -4.58 20.84
C LEU A 81 3.85 -5.10 21.96
N GLU A 82 3.31 -5.93 22.84
CA GLU A 82 4.12 -6.62 23.85
C GLU A 82 4.97 -7.71 23.19
N LYS A 83 6.08 -8.05 23.84
CA LYS A 83 7.08 -8.99 23.30
C LYS A 83 6.49 -10.38 23.00
N ASP A 84 5.51 -10.79 23.80
CA ASP A 84 4.86 -12.11 23.75
C ASP A 84 3.46 -12.07 23.11
N VAL A 85 3.12 -10.94 22.45
CA VAL A 85 1.85 -10.80 21.71
C VAL A 85 1.69 -11.99 20.73
N LYS A 86 0.50 -12.56 20.71
CA LYS A 86 0.21 -13.69 19.82
C LYS A 86 -0.25 -13.21 18.44
N PRO A 87 0.02 -13.99 17.39
CA PRO A 87 -0.62 -13.75 16.09
C PRO A 87 -2.14 -13.82 16.17
N GLY A 88 -2.83 -13.01 15.39
CA GLY A 88 -4.29 -12.97 15.36
C GLY A 88 -4.83 -11.68 14.78
N LYS A 89 -6.13 -11.46 14.94
CA LYS A 89 -6.84 -10.30 14.42
C LYS A 89 -7.09 -9.29 15.52
N VAL A 90 -6.43 -8.16 15.43
CA VAL A 90 -6.56 -7.02 16.35
C VAL A 90 -7.78 -6.20 15.96
N ALA A 91 -8.74 -6.04 16.85
CA ALA A 91 -9.91 -5.19 16.60
C ALA A 91 -9.54 -3.72 16.87
N LEU A 92 -9.51 -2.92 15.80
CA LEU A 92 -9.35 -1.47 15.84
C LEU A 92 -10.74 -0.83 15.71
N THR A 93 -11.17 -0.08 16.71
CA THR A 93 -12.44 0.65 16.69
C THR A 93 -12.18 2.13 16.49
N PHE A 94 -12.73 2.67 15.42
CA PHE A 94 -12.74 4.10 15.10
C PHE A 94 -14.09 4.67 15.46
N ALA A 95 -14.14 5.74 16.26
CA ALA A 95 -15.38 6.35 16.71
C ALA A 95 -15.39 7.87 16.50
N GLN A 96 -16.51 8.38 16.00
CA GLN A 96 -16.78 9.80 15.81
C GLN A 96 -18.24 10.09 16.20
N GLY A 97 -18.42 10.72 17.34
CA GLY A 97 -19.77 10.90 17.92
C GLY A 97 -20.46 9.55 18.18
N LYS A 98 -21.59 9.34 17.53
CA LYS A 98 -22.34 8.08 17.64
C LYS A 98 -21.93 7.00 16.64
N LYS A 99 -21.13 7.36 15.64
CA LYS A 99 -20.65 6.41 14.60
C LYS A 99 -19.45 5.64 15.12
N LYS A 100 -19.44 4.33 14.84
CA LYS A 100 -18.33 3.44 15.16
C LYS A 100 -18.09 2.50 14.00
N ILE A 101 -16.81 2.31 13.65
CA ILE A 101 -16.37 1.34 12.65
C ILE A 101 -15.32 0.46 13.32
N VAL A 102 -15.47 -0.84 13.19
CA VAL A 102 -14.49 -1.82 13.65
C VAL A 102 -13.80 -2.42 12.42
N LYS A 103 -12.47 -2.40 12.42
CA LYS A 103 -11.65 -3.07 11.43
C LYS A 103 -10.77 -4.10 12.12
N GLU A 104 -10.69 -5.28 11.56
CA GLU A 104 -9.74 -6.30 11.97
C GLU A 104 -8.40 -6.05 11.29
N TYR A 105 -7.35 -5.92 12.08
CA TYR A 105 -5.99 -5.77 11.62
C TYR A 105 -5.19 -7.05 11.93
N GLU A 106 -4.56 -7.63 10.94
CA GLU A 106 -3.91 -8.94 11.07
C GLU A 106 -2.48 -8.82 11.63
N LEU A 107 -2.22 -9.53 12.74
CA LEU A 107 -0.87 -9.85 13.20
C LEU A 107 -0.53 -11.28 12.80
N LYS A 108 0.41 -11.43 11.88
CA LYS A 108 0.89 -12.73 11.39
C LYS A 108 1.94 -13.34 12.31
N ALA A 109 2.06 -14.65 12.28
CA ALA A 109 3.21 -15.34 12.85
C ALA A 109 4.45 -15.10 11.97
N ARG A 110 5.61 -14.93 12.60
CA ARG A 110 6.89 -14.92 11.87
C ARG A 110 7.28 -16.36 11.54
N GLY A 111 7.56 -16.61 10.27
CA GLY A 111 8.04 -17.92 9.81
C GLY A 111 9.46 -18.25 10.31
N LYS A 112 10.33 -17.21 10.40
CA LYS A 112 11.71 -17.32 10.88
C LYS A 112 12.02 -16.27 11.92
N LYS A 113 12.95 -16.58 12.82
CA LYS A 113 13.52 -15.58 13.74
C LYS A 113 14.50 -14.67 12.99
N SER A 114 14.74 -13.46 13.52
CA SER A 114 15.66 -12.51 12.87
C SER A 114 17.08 -13.07 12.69
N CYS A 115 17.54 -13.91 13.60
CA CYS A 115 18.85 -14.56 13.52
C CYS A 115 18.93 -15.69 12.48
N GLU A 116 17.82 -16.11 11.92
CA GLU A 116 17.75 -17.13 10.86
C GLU A 116 17.76 -16.51 9.46
N HIS A 117 17.76 -15.18 9.36
CA HIS A 117 17.96 -14.44 8.12
C HIS A 117 19.45 -14.15 7.95
N THR A 118 20.08 -14.88 7.05
CA THR A 118 21.46 -14.62 6.64
C THR A 118 21.45 -13.58 5.51
N GLY A 119 22.44 -12.69 5.50
CA GLY A 119 22.69 -11.82 4.36
C GLY A 119 23.30 -12.59 3.20
N PHE A 120 23.69 -11.87 2.15
CA PHE A 120 24.44 -12.45 1.03
C PHE A 120 25.85 -12.87 1.45
N ASP A 121 26.31 -13.99 0.88
CA ASP A 121 27.68 -14.47 1.07
C ASP A 121 28.28 -14.98 -0.26
N ALA A 122 29.47 -15.59 -0.20
CA ALA A 122 30.17 -16.06 -1.38
C ALA A 122 29.49 -17.24 -2.11
N SER A 123 28.48 -17.85 -1.53
CA SER A 123 27.67 -18.89 -2.17
C SER A 123 26.50 -18.34 -2.97
N ASP A 124 26.22 -17.02 -2.86
CA ASP A 124 25.13 -16.39 -3.56
C ASP A 124 25.51 -15.96 -4.98
N ALA A 125 24.61 -16.20 -5.90
CA ALA A 125 24.69 -15.73 -7.27
C ALA A 125 23.54 -14.74 -7.53
N LEU A 126 23.90 -13.46 -7.74
CA LEU A 126 22.92 -12.39 -7.99
C LEU A 126 22.77 -12.16 -9.49
N TYR A 127 21.55 -12.11 -9.96
CA TYR A 127 21.20 -11.79 -11.35
C TYR A 127 20.57 -10.40 -11.43
N LEU A 128 21.30 -9.45 -12.05
CA LEU A 128 20.73 -8.12 -12.35
C LEU A 128 19.75 -8.25 -13.50
N LEU A 129 18.49 -7.87 -13.26
CA LEU A 129 17.39 -8.03 -14.18
C LEU A 129 16.70 -6.70 -14.46
N MET A 130 16.49 -6.41 -15.72
CA MET A 130 15.61 -5.32 -16.18
C MET A 130 14.29 -5.96 -16.63
N PRO A 131 13.19 -5.83 -15.85
CA PRO A 131 11.92 -6.50 -16.15
C PRO A 131 11.43 -6.26 -17.57
N ASP A 132 11.43 -5.01 -18.02
CA ASP A 132 10.99 -4.65 -19.37
C ASP A 132 11.70 -5.42 -20.50
N ARG A 133 12.95 -5.87 -20.27
CA ARG A 133 13.78 -6.55 -21.28
C ARG A 133 13.74 -8.07 -21.18
N PHE A 134 13.13 -8.63 -20.17
CA PHE A 134 13.21 -10.06 -19.90
C PHE A 134 12.08 -10.84 -20.58
N ALA A 135 10.89 -10.83 -20.03
CA ALA A 135 9.75 -11.58 -20.55
C ALA A 135 8.45 -10.82 -20.30
N ASN A 136 7.53 -10.88 -21.27
CA ASN A 136 6.19 -10.33 -21.14
C ASN A 136 5.23 -11.46 -20.74
N GLY A 137 4.72 -11.39 -19.52
CA GLY A 137 3.76 -12.37 -18.98
C GLY A 137 2.31 -11.91 -19.07
N ASN A 138 2.09 -10.59 -19.23
CA ASN A 138 0.77 -10.00 -19.36
C ASN A 138 0.76 -8.88 -20.41
N PRO A 139 0.41 -9.16 -21.67
CA PRO A 139 0.34 -8.14 -22.72
C PRO A 139 -0.68 -7.02 -22.48
N ASP A 140 -1.64 -7.22 -21.59
CA ASP A 140 -2.69 -6.22 -21.32
C ASP A 140 -2.15 -5.00 -20.57
N ASN A 141 -0.99 -5.12 -19.91
CA ASN A 141 -0.31 -4.03 -19.22
C ASN A 141 0.77 -3.33 -20.06
N ASP A 142 0.96 -3.72 -21.31
CA ASP A 142 1.97 -3.14 -22.20
C ASP A 142 1.74 -1.65 -22.46
N GLN A 143 0.49 -1.24 -22.48
CA GLN A 143 0.08 0.13 -22.80
C GLN A 143 -0.84 0.68 -21.71
N ILE A 144 -0.33 1.61 -20.92
CA ILE A 144 -1.10 2.23 -19.84
C ILE A 144 -1.55 3.62 -20.29
N PRO A 145 -2.87 3.87 -20.33
CA PRO A 145 -3.39 5.18 -20.70
C PRO A 145 -2.87 6.28 -19.77
N GLY A 146 -2.42 7.37 -20.37
CA GLY A 146 -1.87 8.52 -19.61
C GLY A 146 -0.36 8.52 -19.42
N MET A 147 0.33 7.42 -19.74
CA MET A 147 1.79 7.40 -19.76
C MET A 147 2.34 8.17 -20.97
N ALA A 148 3.41 8.94 -20.77
CA ALA A 148 4.07 9.73 -21.81
C ALA A 148 4.71 8.84 -22.88
N GLU A 149 5.34 7.74 -22.45
CA GLU A 149 5.86 6.68 -23.32
C GLU A 149 5.04 5.40 -23.10
N TYR A 150 3.97 5.22 -23.87
CA TYR A 150 3.09 4.07 -23.66
C TYR A 150 3.25 2.97 -24.71
N LYS A 151 3.92 3.25 -25.86
CA LYS A 151 4.12 2.28 -26.93
C LYS A 151 5.24 1.29 -26.57
N VAL A 152 5.01 0.04 -26.95
CA VAL A 152 6.00 -1.02 -26.94
C VAL A 152 6.56 -1.18 -28.35
N ASP A 153 7.89 -1.14 -28.50
CA ASP A 153 8.60 -1.43 -29.76
C ASP A 153 9.88 -2.19 -29.46
N ARG A 154 9.86 -3.49 -29.68
CA ARG A 154 11.01 -4.38 -29.43
C ARG A 154 12.16 -4.21 -30.42
N ASN A 155 11.94 -3.51 -31.52
CA ASN A 155 12.98 -3.24 -32.51
C ASN A 155 13.76 -1.97 -32.18
N ASP A 156 13.21 -1.09 -31.36
CA ASP A 156 13.90 0.10 -30.86
C ASP A 156 14.54 -0.18 -29.50
N PRO A 157 15.87 -0.17 -29.38
CA PRO A 157 16.56 -0.41 -28.10
C PRO A 157 16.26 0.65 -27.03
N ASN A 158 15.74 1.82 -27.42
CA ASN A 158 15.42 2.90 -26.51
C ASN A 158 13.92 2.89 -26.11
N ALA A 159 13.08 2.14 -26.80
CA ALA A 159 11.68 2.01 -26.47
C ALA A 159 11.42 0.94 -25.40
N ARG A 160 10.22 0.92 -24.86
CA ARG A 160 9.74 -0.17 -23.98
C ARG A 160 9.56 -1.47 -24.79
N HIS A 161 9.86 -2.61 -24.16
CA HIS A 161 9.73 -3.93 -24.78
C HIS A 161 8.59 -4.76 -24.19
N GLY A 162 7.96 -4.31 -23.12
CA GLY A 162 6.78 -4.95 -22.54
C GLY A 162 7.05 -6.10 -21.57
N GLY A 163 8.32 -6.45 -21.27
CA GLY A 163 8.61 -7.42 -20.22
C GLY A 163 8.09 -6.95 -18.85
N ASP A 164 7.63 -7.84 -17.96
CA ASP A 164 6.92 -7.52 -16.73
C ASP A 164 7.22 -8.50 -15.57
N LEU A 165 6.68 -8.22 -14.37
CA LEU A 165 6.84 -9.09 -13.22
C LEU A 165 6.15 -10.45 -13.42
N ALA A 166 5.02 -10.49 -14.12
CA ALA A 166 4.34 -11.73 -14.46
C ALA A 166 5.22 -12.62 -15.37
N GLY A 167 5.94 -12.01 -16.32
CA GLY A 167 6.91 -12.71 -17.16
C GLY A 167 8.10 -13.24 -16.37
N ILE A 168 8.55 -12.51 -15.35
CA ILE A 168 9.60 -12.99 -14.45
C ILE A 168 9.09 -14.18 -13.63
N GLU A 169 7.89 -14.06 -13.02
CA GLU A 169 7.27 -15.12 -12.23
C GLU A 169 7.10 -16.42 -13.03
N GLN A 170 6.66 -16.32 -14.28
CA GLN A 170 6.50 -17.47 -15.18
C GLN A 170 7.84 -18.16 -15.54
N ASN A 171 8.96 -17.49 -15.32
CA ASN A 171 10.29 -17.97 -15.65
C ASN A 171 11.21 -18.16 -14.43
N LEU A 172 10.68 -18.32 -13.22
CA LEU A 172 11.47 -18.53 -12.00
C LEU A 172 12.32 -19.82 -12.08
N ASP A 173 11.81 -20.85 -12.71
CA ASP A 173 12.55 -22.11 -12.90
C ASP A 173 13.83 -21.90 -13.72
N TYR A 174 13.81 -21.01 -14.72
CA TYR A 174 15.02 -20.67 -15.48
C TYR A 174 16.14 -20.13 -14.58
N PHE A 175 15.83 -19.27 -13.62
CA PHE A 175 16.81 -18.73 -12.68
C PHE A 175 17.29 -19.79 -11.70
N SER A 176 16.40 -20.66 -11.25
CA SER A 176 16.74 -21.79 -10.38
C SER A 176 17.68 -22.76 -11.07
N ASP A 177 17.39 -23.13 -12.31
CA ASP A 177 18.21 -24.04 -13.10
C ASP A 177 19.60 -23.44 -13.41
N LEU A 178 19.67 -22.11 -13.55
CA LEU A 178 20.92 -21.38 -13.71
C LEU A 178 21.74 -21.26 -12.41
N GLY A 179 21.17 -21.64 -11.26
CA GLY A 179 21.79 -21.54 -9.94
C GLY A 179 21.77 -20.15 -9.34
N ILE A 180 20.87 -19.28 -9.79
CA ILE A 180 20.70 -17.93 -9.25
C ILE A 180 19.98 -18.01 -7.90
N THR A 181 20.53 -17.37 -6.87
CA THR A 181 19.97 -17.34 -5.52
C THR A 181 19.22 -16.04 -5.21
N ALA A 182 19.47 -14.98 -5.97
CA ALA A 182 18.81 -13.70 -5.80
C ALA A 182 18.66 -12.93 -7.12
N LEU A 183 17.52 -12.25 -7.27
CA LEU A 183 17.26 -11.35 -8.38
C LEU A 183 17.38 -9.90 -7.91
N TRP A 184 18.13 -9.10 -8.64
CA TRP A 184 18.27 -7.67 -8.43
C TRP A 184 17.57 -6.93 -9.58
N PHE A 185 16.38 -6.44 -9.34
CA PHE A 185 15.62 -5.71 -10.34
C PHE A 185 16.11 -4.27 -10.51
N THR A 186 16.06 -3.76 -11.74
CA THR A 186 15.95 -2.31 -11.92
C THR A 186 14.62 -1.85 -11.33
N PRO A 187 14.45 -0.54 -11.01
CA PRO A 187 13.21 -0.06 -10.37
C PRO A 187 11.95 -0.52 -11.12
N VAL A 188 10.99 -1.04 -10.36
CA VAL A 188 9.69 -1.53 -10.88
C VAL A 188 8.55 -0.53 -10.67
N LEU A 189 8.82 0.59 -9.98
CA LEU A 189 7.84 1.64 -9.78
C LEU A 189 7.60 2.43 -11.08
N GLU A 190 6.45 3.10 -11.15
CA GLU A 190 6.08 3.94 -12.27
C GLU A 190 7.18 4.95 -12.61
N ASN A 191 7.55 4.99 -13.88
CA ASN A 191 8.48 5.96 -14.45
C ASN A 191 7.83 6.60 -15.68
N ASN A 192 7.08 7.69 -15.45
CA ASN A 192 6.34 8.39 -16.50
C ASN A 192 7.21 9.43 -17.20
N MET A 193 8.13 8.97 -18.05
CA MET A 193 9.02 9.81 -18.85
C MET A 193 8.69 9.68 -20.34
N THR A 194 9.07 10.68 -21.12
CA THR A 194 8.89 10.68 -22.60
C THR A 194 9.85 9.75 -23.33
N GLY A 195 10.86 9.24 -22.66
CA GLY A 195 11.82 8.26 -23.17
C GLY A 195 12.60 7.64 -22.05
N GLY A 196 13.03 6.38 -22.21
CA GLY A 196 13.74 5.64 -21.18
C GLY A 196 12.88 5.16 -20.02
N SER A 197 11.56 5.14 -20.15
CA SER A 197 10.63 4.68 -19.11
C SER A 197 10.80 3.18 -18.79
N TYR A 198 11.50 2.42 -19.63
CA TYR A 198 11.84 1.02 -19.40
C TYR A 198 12.77 0.77 -18.21
N HIS A 199 13.39 1.80 -17.64
CA HIS A 199 14.17 1.70 -16.40
C HIS A 199 13.31 1.56 -15.14
N GLY A 200 12.03 1.87 -15.23
CA GLY A 200 10.99 1.61 -14.25
C GLY A 200 9.69 1.30 -14.99
N ARG A 201 8.77 0.60 -14.36
CA ARG A 201 7.53 0.21 -15.03
C ARG A 201 6.31 0.93 -14.48
N SER A 202 5.30 1.01 -15.32
CA SER A 202 4.01 1.60 -15.02
C SER A 202 3.02 0.64 -14.36
N GLU A 203 3.37 -0.64 -14.19
CA GLU A 203 2.47 -1.66 -13.66
C GLU A 203 2.19 -1.52 -12.17
N GLU A 204 3.15 -0.93 -11.47
CA GLU A 204 3.14 -0.93 -10.02
C GLU A 204 2.49 0.34 -9.49
N HIS A 205 1.21 0.52 -9.76
CA HIS A 205 0.39 1.47 -8.99
C HIS A 205 0.16 0.99 -7.55
N THR A 206 0.55 -0.23 -7.23
CA THR A 206 0.40 -0.83 -5.92
C THR A 206 1.78 -1.06 -5.32
N SER A 207 2.12 -0.29 -4.30
CA SER A 207 3.27 -0.53 -3.42
C SER A 207 3.15 -1.83 -2.61
N GLU A 208 2.23 -2.70 -2.97
CA GLU A 208 1.90 -3.93 -2.24
C GLU A 208 2.98 -4.99 -2.32
N LEU A 209 3.85 -4.92 -3.34
CA LEU A 209 5.01 -5.82 -3.45
C LEU A 209 6.21 -5.40 -2.58
N GLN A 210 6.17 -4.23 -1.98
CA GLN A 210 7.09 -3.87 -0.91
C GLN A 210 6.62 -4.52 0.40
N SER A 211 6.56 -5.84 0.40
CA SER A 211 6.47 -6.58 1.66
C SER A 211 7.77 -6.30 2.40
N PRO A 212 7.74 -5.64 3.55
CA PRO A 212 8.95 -5.52 4.34
C PRO A 212 9.34 -6.93 4.76
N CYS A 213 10.49 -7.37 4.30
CA CYS A 213 11.16 -8.53 4.85
C CYS A 213 11.34 -8.42 6.36
#